data_074f8cb65f44be85edd30a13a255a028
#
_entry.id   074f8cb65f44be85edd30a13a255a028
#
_cell.length_a   1.000
_cell.length_b   1.000
_cell.length_c   1.000
_cell.angle_alpha   90.00
_cell.angle_beta   90.00
_cell.angle_gamma   90.00
#
_symmetry.space_group_name_H-M   'P 1'
#
loop_
_entity.id
_entity.type
_entity.pdbx_description
1 polymer ?
#
loop_
_entity_poly.entity_id
_entity_poly.type
_entity_poly.pdbx_seq_one_letter_code
_entity_poly.pdbx_strand_id
1 'polypeptide(L)'
;GGMKGRRKEMVRQELHQQLKTAFNVDAIHSEYGMTELLSQAYSKKNGLFKTPPWMKFIIRDFEDPYSLAKINSSGGINIIDLANIYSCSFIETQDIGKEVEKDSFEILGRFDKSEVRGCNLLSF
;
A
#
# COMPACT_ATOMS: atom_id res chain seq x y z
N GLY A 1 10.09 0.90 3.46
CA GLY A 1 11.11 0.88 2.43
C GLY A 1 11.86 -0.44 2.38
N GLY A 2 12.19 -0.89 1.21
CA GLY A 2 12.93 -2.14 1.01
C GLY A 2 14.43 -2.00 1.32
N MET A 3 15.11 -3.10 1.49
CA MET A 3 16.55 -3.17 1.80
C MET A 3 17.46 -2.90 0.57
N LYS A 4 16.86 -2.62 -0.59
CA LYS A 4 17.56 -2.33 -1.86
C LYS A 4 18.61 -3.38 -2.23
N GLY A 5 18.30 -4.66 -2.02
CA GLY A 5 19.19 -5.79 -2.32
C GLY A 5 20.37 -5.98 -1.34
N ARG A 6 20.50 -5.17 -0.30
CA ARG A 6 21.61 -5.28 0.67
C ARG A 6 21.42 -6.40 1.68
N ARG A 7 20.19 -6.78 2.00
CA ARG A 7 19.82 -7.87 2.89
C ARG A 7 18.49 -8.48 2.43
N LYS A 8 18.22 -9.72 2.87
CA LYS A 8 16.89 -10.32 2.72
C LYS A 8 15.87 -9.43 3.43
N GLU A 9 14.80 -9.07 2.72
CA GLU A 9 13.74 -8.25 3.29
C GLU A 9 12.94 -9.05 4.30
N MET A 10 12.68 -8.45 5.46
CA MET A 10 11.75 -8.99 6.44
C MET A 10 10.33 -8.62 6.05
N VAL A 11 9.39 -9.53 6.23
CA VAL A 11 7.98 -9.19 6.14
C VAL A 11 7.62 -8.20 7.25
N ARG A 12 6.67 -7.30 6.95
CA ARG A 12 6.29 -6.21 7.88
C ARG A 12 5.97 -6.71 9.28
N GLN A 13 5.27 -7.82 9.40
CA GLN A 13 4.88 -8.39 10.69
C GLN A 13 6.08 -8.76 11.56
N GLU A 14 7.08 -9.41 10.97
CA GLU A 14 8.32 -9.77 11.65
C GLU A 14 9.09 -8.53 12.09
N LEU A 15 9.23 -7.54 11.20
CA LEU A 15 9.88 -6.26 11.52
C LEU A 15 9.16 -5.55 12.68
N HIS A 16 7.83 -5.45 12.65
CA HIS A 16 7.07 -4.83 13.72
C HIS A 16 7.24 -5.57 15.05
N GLN A 17 7.30 -6.91 15.04
CA GLN A 17 7.52 -7.68 16.26
C GLN A 17 8.90 -7.40 16.87
N GLN A 18 9.93 -7.36 16.05
CA GLN A 18 11.28 -7.02 16.50
C GLN A 18 11.36 -5.61 17.08
N LEU A 19 10.75 -4.64 16.39
CA LEU A 19 10.74 -3.25 16.84
C LEU A 19 9.91 -3.08 18.14
N LYS A 20 8.77 -3.74 18.27
CA LYS A 20 7.99 -3.73 19.51
C LYS A 20 8.82 -4.21 20.69
N THR A 21 9.53 -5.32 20.52
CA THR A 21 10.39 -5.87 21.56
C THR A 21 11.57 -4.94 21.87
N ALA A 22 12.23 -4.42 20.83
CA ALA A 22 13.41 -3.57 21.01
C ALA A 22 13.12 -2.22 21.69
N PHE A 23 11.96 -1.62 21.35
CA PHE A 23 11.55 -0.33 21.91
C PHE A 23 10.60 -0.43 23.09
N ASN A 24 10.19 -1.65 23.46
CA ASN A 24 9.21 -1.91 24.53
C ASN A 24 7.92 -1.11 24.36
N VAL A 25 7.33 -1.18 23.16
CA VAL A 25 6.09 -0.48 22.79
C VAL A 25 5.02 -1.45 22.30
N ASP A 26 3.76 -1.12 22.52
CA ASP A 26 2.63 -1.98 22.16
C ASP A 26 2.32 -1.98 20.66
N ALA A 27 2.66 -0.90 19.96
CA ALA A 27 2.38 -0.77 18.54
C ALA A 27 3.50 -0.03 17.79
N ILE A 28 3.73 -0.44 16.55
CA ILE A 28 4.57 0.25 15.59
C ILE A 28 3.64 0.82 14.52
N HIS A 29 3.73 2.12 14.30
CA HIS A 29 3.01 2.80 13.24
C HIS A 29 3.78 2.64 11.92
N SER A 30 3.07 2.63 10.82
CA SER A 30 3.64 2.62 9.48
C SER A 30 3.13 3.81 8.69
N GLU A 31 3.97 4.29 7.80
CA GLU A 31 3.67 5.35 6.85
C GLU A 31 3.74 4.78 5.44
N TYR A 32 2.81 5.20 4.58
CA TYR A 32 2.86 4.98 3.15
C TYR A 32 2.90 6.34 2.44
N GLY A 33 3.93 6.55 1.66
CA GLY A 33 4.14 7.74 0.84
C GLY A 33 5.21 7.48 -0.20
N MET A 34 5.37 8.42 -1.10
CA MET A 34 6.38 8.42 -2.14
C MET A 34 6.72 9.86 -2.53
N THR A 35 7.81 10.04 -3.28
CA THR A 35 8.28 11.36 -3.73
C THR A 35 7.23 12.11 -4.53
N GLU A 36 6.40 11.39 -5.27
CA GLU A 36 5.34 11.91 -6.13
C GLU A 36 4.11 12.42 -5.38
N LEU A 37 4.01 12.15 -4.07
CA LEU A 37 2.89 12.56 -3.21
C LEU A 37 3.31 13.69 -2.26
N LEU A 38 2.39 14.60 -1.95
CA LEU A 38 2.52 15.55 -0.85
C LEU A 38 1.85 15.06 0.44
N SER A 39 0.99 14.08 0.34
CA SER A 39 0.30 13.48 1.48
C SER A 39 0.80 12.08 1.77
N GLN A 40 0.56 11.59 2.99
CA GLN A 40 0.88 10.22 3.41
C GLN A 40 -0.35 9.54 3.99
N ALA A 41 -0.42 8.23 3.82
CA ALA A 41 -1.34 7.37 4.56
C ALA A 41 -0.63 6.75 5.76
N TYR A 42 -1.37 6.56 6.84
CA TYR A 42 -0.81 6.05 8.09
C TYR A 42 -1.56 4.81 8.57
N SER A 43 -0.80 3.83 9.05
CA SER A 43 -1.31 2.69 9.80
C SER A 43 -0.89 2.81 11.27
N LYS A 44 -1.86 2.95 12.17
CA LYS A 44 -1.60 3.00 13.63
C LYS A 44 -1.37 1.61 14.21
N LYS A 45 -1.97 0.58 13.62
CA LYS A 45 -1.82 -0.84 14.01
C LYS A 45 -2.35 -1.77 12.93
N ASN A 46 -1.97 -3.04 13.00
CA ASN A 46 -2.50 -4.13 12.17
C ASN A 46 -2.27 -3.96 10.65
N GLY A 47 -1.38 -3.05 10.24
CA GLY A 47 -1.07 -2.84 8.82
C GLY A 47 -2.20 -2.22 8.00
N LEU A 48 -3.30 -1.77 8.61
CA LEU A 48 -4.38 -1.07 7.94
C LEU A 48 -4.08 0.42 7.84
N PHE A 49 -4.00 0.91 6.63
CA PHE A 49 -3.72 2.30 6.31
C PHE A 49 -5.00 3.09 6.14
N LYS A 50 -4.98 4.33 6.64
CA LYS A 50 -6.01 5.34 6.40
C LYS A 50 -5.38 6.57 5.78
N THR A 51 -6.09 7.16 4.85
CA THR A 51 -5.70 8.39 4.16
C THR A 51 -6.24 9.63 4.89
N PRO A 52 -5.60 10.79 4.77
CA PRO A 52 -6.21 12.05 5.18
C PRO A 52 -7.40 12.40 4.27
N PRO A 53 -8.31 13.31 4.67
CA PRO A 53 -9.54 13.61 3.93
C PRO A 53 -9.35 14.10 2.50
N TRP A 54 -8.21 14.68 2.19
CA TRP A 54 -7.85 15.19 0.85
C TRP A 54 -7.06 14.20 0.00
N MET A 55 -6.85 12.99 0.50
CA MET A 55 -6.19 11.90 -0.22
C MET A 55 -7.10 10.68 -0.27
N LYS A 56 -7.13 9.98 -1.41
CA LYS A 56 -7.92 8.77 -1.56
C LYS A 56 -7.13 7.70 -2.30
N PHE A 57 -7.21 6.47 -1.81
CA PHE A 57 -6.81 5.28 -2.56
C PHE A 57 -8.00 4.72 -3.32
N ILE A 58 -7.74 4.28 -4.53
CA ILE A 58 -8.69 3.58 -5.38
C ILE A 58 -8.00 2.30 -5.82
N ILE A 59 -8.61 1.16 -5.54
CA ILE A 59 -8.07 -0.14 -5.96
C ILE A 59 -8.64 -0.47 -7.32
N ARG A 60 -7.80 -0.44 -8.36
CA ARG A 60 -8.19 -0.85 -9.72
C ARG A 60 -8.08 -2.36 -9.86
N ASP A 61 -8.99 -2.93 -10.63
CA ASP A 61 -8.93 -4.34 -10.99
C ASP A 61 -7.67 -4.64 -11.81
N PHE A 62 -7.14 -5.86 -11.69
CA PHE A 62 -5.95 -6.27 -12.45
C PHE A 62 -6.26 -6.60 -13.90
N GLU A 63 -7.45 -7.15 -14.16
CA GLU A 63 -7.88 -7.59 -15.48
C GLU A 63 -8.51 -6.44 -16.28
N ASP A 64 -9.19 -5.52 -15.59
CA ASP A 64 -9.79 -4.34 -16.17
C ASP A 64 -9.40 -3.06 -15.40
N PRO A 65 -8.37 -2.33 -15.87
CA PRO A 65 -7.87 -1.12 -15.21
C PRO A 65 -8.91 0.01 -15.08
N TYR A 66 -10.00 -0.05 -15.86
CA TYR A 66 -11.11 0.92 -15.79
C TYR A 66 -12.17 0.54 -14.75
N SER A 67 -12.07 -0.66 -14.20
CA SER A 67 -12.97 -1.15 -13.14
C SER A 67 -12.30 -1.10 -11.78
N LEU A 68 -13.15 -0.99 -10.75
CA LEU A 68 -12.69 -1.03 -9.36
C LEU A 68 -12.73 -2.45 -8.84
N ALA A 69 -11.70 -2.82 -8.09
CA ALA A 69 -11.67 -4.08 -7.38
C ALA A 69 -12.77 -4.10 -6.28
N LYS A 70 -13.32 -5.26 -6.02
CA LYS A 70 -14.29 -5.45 -4.93
C LYS A 70 -13.57 -5.34 -3.58
N ILE A 71 -14.32 -4.99 -2.53
CA ILE A 71 -13.80 -5.04 -1.15
C ILE A 71 -13.21 -6.43 -0.88
N ASN A 72 -12.07 -6.45 -0.22
CA ASN A 72 -11.23 -7.62 0.04
C ASN A 72 -10.57 -8.27 -1.20
N SER A 73 -10.77 -7.73 -2.40
CA SER A 73 -10.01 -8.14 -3.58
C SER A 73 -8.76 -7.28 -3.74
N SER A 74 -7.64 -7.92 -4.07
CA SER A 74 -6.40 -7.20 -4.37
C SER A 74 -6.43 -6.57 -5.76
N GLY A 75 -5.75 -5.44 -5.88
CA GLY A 75 -5.64 -4.72 -7.14
C GLY A 75 -4.50 -3.70 -7.11
N GLY A 76 -4.32 -2.99 -8.19
CA GLY A 76 -3.36 -1.90 -8.27
C GLY A 76 -3.87 -0.66 -7.54
N ILE A 77 -2.99 0.04 -6.85
CA ILE A 77 -3.36 1.26 -6.13
C ILE A 77 -3.27 2.47 -7.06
N ASN A 78 -4.37 3.17 -7.25
CA ASN A 78 -4.41 4.52 -7.80
C ASN A 78 -4.61 5.50 -6.65
N ILE A 79 -3.97 6.66 -6.72
CA ILE A 79 -4.00 7.66 -5.67
C ILE A 79 -4.53 8.98 -6.21
N ILE A 80 -5.47 9.57 -5.48
CA ILE A 80 -5.87 10.96 -5.63
C ILE A 80 -5.29 11.71 -4.43
N ASP A 81 -4.44 12.71 -4.68
CA ASP A 81 -3.86 13.59 -3.66
C ASP A 81 -4.15 15.05 -4.01
N LEU A 82 -5.18 15.61 -3.40
CA LEU A 82 -5.60 16.99 -3.67
C LEU A 82 -4.65 18.03 -3.09
N ALA A 83 -3.73 17.66 -2.20
CA ALA A 83 -2.65 18.55 -1.80
C ALA A 83 -1.65 18.81 -2.94
N ASN A 84 -1.62 17.92 -3.94
CA ASN A 84 -0.67 17.96 -5.05
C ASN A 84 -1.25 18.56 -6.36
N ILE A 85 -2.15 19.53 -6.24
CA ILE A 85 -2.86 20.13 -7.40
C ILE A 85 -1.94 20.90 -8.35
N TYR A 86 -0.83 21.41 -7.86
CA TYR A 86 0.13 22.17 -8.67
C TYR A 86 1.14 21.31 -9.44
N SER A 87 1.13 20.00 -9.20
CA SER A 87 1.96 19.05 -9.92
C SER A 87 1.09 17.97 -10.55
N CYS A 88 0.77 16.89 -9.82
CA CYS A 88 -0.08 15.82 -10.31
C CYS A 88 -0.93 15.24 -9.17
N SER A 89 -2.24 15.48 -9.23
CA SER A 89 -3.18 14.99 -8.21
C SER A 89 -3.57 13.52 -8.39
N PHE A 90 -3.37 12.95 -9.58
CA PHE A 90 -3.83 11.62 -9.94
C PHE A 90 -2.65 10.75 -10.33
N ILE A 91 -2.38 9.71 -9.55
CA ILE A 91 -1.21 8.85 -9.75
C ILE A 91 -1.64 7.40 -9.83
N GLU A 92 -1.27 6.75 -10.91
CA GLU A 92 -1.28 5.30 -11.03
C GLU A 92 0.03 4.74 -10.49
N THR A 93 -0.03 3.95 -9.43
CA THR A 93 1.17 3.37 -8.84
C THR A 93 1.40 1.94 -9.33
N GLN A 94 2.60 1.43 -9.07
CA GLN A 94 2.94 0.02 -9.22
C GLN A 94 2.74 -0.76 -7.90
N ASP A 95 2.09 -0.17 -6.92
CA ASP A 95 1.84 -0.82 -5.65
C ASP A 95 0.53 -1.61 -5.68
N ILE A 96 0.52 -2.72 -4.96
CA ILE A 96 -0.61 -3.62 -4.83
C ILE A 96 -1.23 -3.42 -3.45
N GLY A 97 -2.55 -3.32 -3.41
CA GLY A 97 -3.29 -3.23 -2.16
C GLY A 97 -4.68 -3.80 -2.29
N LYS A 98 -5.39 -3.76 -1.19
CA LYS A 98 -6.83 -4.07 -1.15
C LYS A 98 -7.53 -3.15 -0.16
N GLU A 99 -8.77 -2.84 -0.42
CA GLU A 99 -9.67 -2.22 0.54
C GLU A 99 -10.29 -3.33 1.40
N VAL A 100 -9.99 -3.34 2.70
CA VAL A 100 -10.47 -4.37 3.63
C VAL A 100 -11.86 -4.01 4.15
N GLU A 101 -12.02 -2.74 4.48
CA GLU A 101 -13.29 -2.12 4.84
C GLU A 101 -13.28 -0.68 4.31
N LYS A 102 -14.40 -0.02 4.31
CA LYS A 102 -14.53 1.34 3.77
C LYS A 102 -13.42 2.26 4.30
N ASP A 103 -12.66 2.84 3.38
CA ASP A 103 -11.54 3.77 3.65
C ASP A 103 -10.42 3.17 4.54
N SER A 104 -10.28 1.84 4.58
CA SER A 104 -9.21 1.13 5.27
C SER A 104 -8.52 0.15 4.33
N PHE A 105 -7.23 0.34 4.12
CA PHE A 105 -6.46 -0.32 3.07
C PHE A 105 -5.30 -1.11 3.62
N GLU A 106 -5.05 -2.27 3.04
CA GLU A 106 -3.84 -3.05 3.24
C GLU A 106 -2.92 -2.89 2.03
N ILE A 107 -1.65 -2.60 2.28
CA ILE A 107 -0.62 -2.51 1.25
C ILE A 107 0.11 -3.85 1.21
N LEU A 108 0.01 -4.57 0.09
CA LEU A 108 0.48 -5.94 -0.05
C LEU A 108 1.89 -6.03 -0.61
N GLY A 109 2.30 -5.04 -1.39
CA GLY A 109 3.62 -5.05 -2.00
C GLY A 109 3.66 -4.21 -3.27
N ARG A 110 4.53 -4.62 -4.19
CA ARG A 110 4.74 -3.93 -5.44
C ARG A 110 4.68 -4.91 -6.61
N PHE A 111 4.18 -4.45 -7.76
CA PHE A 111 4.34 -5.20 -9.01
C PHE A 111 5.83 -5.30 -9.34
N ASP A 112 6.37 -6.51 -9.30
CA ASP A 112 7.65 -6.78 -9.93
C ASP A 112 7.40 -7.21 -11.38
N LYS A 113 8.22 -6.75 -12.31
CA LYS A 113 8.10 -7.10 -13.74
C LYS A 113 8.18 -8.62 -14.00
N SER A 114 8.71 -9.38 -13.05
CA SER A 114 8.74 -10.84 -13.09
C SER A 114 7.40 -11.49 -12.70
N GLU A 115 6.58 -10.84 -11.88
CA GLU A 115 5.32 -11.40 -11.38
C GLU A 115 4.13 -11.16 -12.30
N VAL A 116 4.20 -10.18 -13.19
CA VAL A 116 3.17 -9.92 -14.22
C VAL A 116 2.99 -11.11 -15.20
N ARG A 117 3.93 -12.05 -15.24
CA ARG A 117 3.82 -13.29 -16.01
C ARG A 117 3.14 -14.45 -15.27
N GLY A 118 2.80 -14.28 -14.00
CA GLY A 118 2.23 -15.29 -13.13
C GLY A 118 0.90 -14.92 -12.52
N CYS A 119 -0.01 -14.29 -13.27
CA CYS A 119 -1.35 -13.88 -12.78
C CYS A 119 -2.23 -15.04 -12.25
N ASN A 120 -1.77 -16.28 -12.30
CA ASN A 120 -2.50 -17.44 -11.77
C ASN A 120 -2.20 -17.76 -10.30
N LEU A 121 -1.39 -16.98 -9.61
CA LEU A 121 -0.96 -17.26 -8.22
C LEU A 121 -1.65 -16.41 -7.15
N LEU A 122 -2.55 -15.51 -7.51
CA LEU A 122 -3.27 -14.67 -6.56
C LEU A 122 -4.75 -15.07 -6.35
N SER A 123 -5.09 -16.33 -6.65
CA SER A 123 -6.38 -16.93 -6.30
C SER A 123 -6.31 -17.53 -4.90
N PHE A 124 -6.27 -16.69 -3.88
CA PHE A 124 -6.50 -17.11 -2.50
C PHE A 124 -7.42 -16.11 -1.81
#